data_95eb09423da6ec7bf2f038e940e72a3e
#
_entry.id   95eb09423da6ec7bf2f038e940e72a3e
#
_cell.length_a   1.000
_cell.length_b   1.000
_cell.length_c   1.000
_cell.angle_alpha   90.00
_cell.angle_beta   90.00
_cell.angle_gamma   90.00
#
_symmetry.space_group_name_H-M   'P 1'
#
loop_
_entity.id
_entity.type
_entity.pdbx_description
1 polymer ?
#
loop_
_entity_poly.entity_id
_entity_poly.type
_entity_poly.pdbx_seq_one_letter_code
_entity_poly.pdbx_strand_id
1 'polypeptide(L)'
;MCHKELLSLLRQDKLIAICRGAEGESLLSLAAAIRDGGIRFIEVTFQQERDDCADLARRNIKALCGMPGIIPGAGTVLSPDQVRAAYEAGAKYIVSPNTDPAVIAETKRLGLISIPGALTPSEIMAAHNAGADLVKLFP
;
A
#
# COMPACT_ATOMS: atom_id res chain seq x y z
N MET A 1 -9.52 11.49 -7.34
CA MET A 1 -9.00 10.50 -8.34
C MET A 1 -9.78 9.21 -8.15
N CYS A 2 -10.41 8.70 -9.20
CA CYS A 2 -11.13 7.43 -9.13
C CYS A 2 -10.17 6.23 -9.23
N HIS A 3 -10.67 5.02 -8.91
CA HIS A 3 -9.85 3.80 -8.92
C HIS A 3 -9.11 3.56 -10.26
N LYS A 4 -9.83 3.74 -11.39
CA LYS A 4 -9.25 3.53 -12.73
C LYS A 4 -8.15 4.55 -13.05
N GLU A 5 -8.35 5.80 -12.70
CA GLU A 5 -7.34 6.86 -12.89
C GLU A 5 -6.09 6.58 -12.07
N LEU A 6 -6.27 6.18 -10.80
CA LEU A 6 -5.18 5.85 -9.91
C LEU A 6 -4.36 4.65 -10.40
N LEU A 7 -5.04 3.59 -10.85
CA LEU A 7 -4.39 2.41 -11.42
C LEU A 7 -3.65 2.73 -12.73
N SER A 8 -4.24 3.59 -13.57
CA SER A 8 -3.57 4.06 -14.80
C SER A 8 -2.31 4.86 -14.47
N LEU A 9 -2.38 5.73 -13.47
CA LEU A 9 -1.23 6.52 -13.02
C LEU A 9 -0.12 5.64 -12.46
N LEU A 10 -0.47 4.64 -11.64
CA LEU A 10 0.51 3.69 -11.10
C LEU A 10 1.21 2.91 -12.22
N ARG A 11 0.46 2.49 -13.24
CA ARG A 11 1.03 1.81 -14.43
C ARG A 11 1.93 2.72 -15.26
N GLN A 12 1.66 4.00 -15.30
CA GLN A 12 2.49 5.00 -15.97
C GLN A 12 3.78 5.27 -15.20
N ASP A 13 3.69 5.48 -13.90
CA ASP A 13 4.84 5.80 -13.04
C ASP A 13 5.75 4.60 -12.78
N LYS A 14 5.18 3.39 -12.69
CA LYS A 14 5.88 2.09 -12.54
C LYS A 14 6.72 1.93 -11.26
N LEU A 15 6.74 2.89 -10.37
CA LEU A 15 7.56 2.89 -9.17
C LEU A 15 6.70 3.12 -7.93
N ILE A 16 6.94 2.31 -6.91
CA ILE A 16 6.46 2.51 -5.53
C ILE A 16 7.69 2.51 -4.63
N ALA A 17 7.93 3.60 -3.93
CA ALA A 17 8.99 3.65 -2.92
C ALA A 17 8.48 3.09 -1.59
N ILE A 18 9.24 2.19 -0.98
CA ILE A 18 8.88 1.56 0.29
C ILE A 18 9.60 2.29 1.43
N CYS A 19 8.83 2.89 2.33
CA CYS A 19 9.35 3.52 3.55
C CYS A 19 9.12 2.59 4.74
N ARG A 20 10.17 1.92 5.19
CA ARG A 20 10.18 1.04 6.36
C ARG A 20 11.03 1.64 7.46
N GLY A 21 10.51 1.70 8.69
CA GLY A 21 11.24 2.18 9.85
C GLY A 21 11.38 3.70 9.98
N ALA A 22 10.90 4.48 9.00
CA ALA A 22 10.83 5.94 9.11
C ALA A 22 9.49 6.37 9.72
N GLU A 23 9.52 7.38 10.59
CA GLU A 23 8.33 7.96 11.23
C GLU A 23 8.54 9.45 11.53
N GLY A 24 7.43 10.19 11.75
CA GLY A 24 7.48 11.61 12.08
C GLY A 24 8.19 12.45 11.02
N GLU A 25 9.04 13.37 11.45
CA GLU A 25 9.78 14.28 10.56
C GLU A 25 10.72 13.56 9.60
N SER A 26 11.32 12.43 10.02
CA SER A 26 12.20 11.65 9.16
C SER A 26 11.45 11.04 7.98
N LEU A 27 10.22 10.58 8.19
CA LEU A 27 9.35 10.09 7.12
C LEU A 27 8.97 11.22 6.17
N LEU A 28 8.59 12.39 6.68
CA LEU A 28 8.19 13.53 5.85
C LEU A 28 9.37 14.05 5.00
N SER A 29 10.55 14.13 5.57
CA SER A 29 11.76 14.54 4.85
C SER A 29 12.14 13.54 3.76
N LEU A 30 12.07 12.24 4.08
CA LEU A 30 12.30 11.16 3.12
C LEU A 30 11.27 11.19 1.98
N ALA A 31 10.00 11.35 2.31
CA ALA A 31 8.92 11.41 1.34
C ALA A 31 9.05 12.64 0.41
N ALA A 32 9.47 13.78 0.94
CA ALA A 32 9.75 14.98 0.14
C ALA A 32 10.87 14.71 -0.86
N ALA A 33 11.98 14.12 -0.43
CA ALA A 33 13.11 13.79 -1.31
C ALA A 33 12.71 12.78 -2.40
N ILE A 34 11.93 11.75 -2.05
CA ILE A 34 11.39 10.75 -3.00
C ILE A 34 10.50 11.42 -4.05
N ARG A 35 9.57 12.29 -3.62
CA ARG A 35 8.69 13.07 -4.50
C ARG A 35 9.49 13.99 -5.42
N ASP A 36 10.47 14.71 -4.90
CA ASP A 36 11.31 15.64 -5.67
C ASP A 36 12.17 14.88 -6.69
N GLY A 37 12.48 13.60 -6.42
CA GLY A 37 13.05 12.66 -7.37
C GLY A 37 12.06 12.11 -8.41
N GLY A 38 10.78 12.50 -8.36
CA GLY A 38 9.75 12.12 -9.33
C GLY A 38 8.90 10.91 -8.97
N ILE A 39 9.04 10.32 -7.79
CA ILE A 39 8.25 9.17 -7.33
C ILE A 39 7.09 9.67 -6.47
N ARG A 40 5.86 9.35 -6.87
CA ARG A 40 4.63 9.78 -6.18
C ARG A 40 4.05 8.72 -5.24
N PHE A 41 4.17 7.44 -5.59
CA PHE A 41 3.62 6.35 -4.81
C PHE A 41 4.59 5.96 -3.69
N ILE A 42 4.13 6.08 -2.44
CA ILE A 42 4.93 5.75 -1.25
C ILE A 42 4.17 4.74 -0.40
N GLU A 43 4.80 3.59 -0.16
CA GLU A 43 4.29 2.52 0.68
C GLU A 43 4.80 2.70 2.12
N VAL A 44 3.87 2.79 3.07
CA VAL A 44 4.15 2.68 4.51
C VAL A 44 3.93 1.24 4.94
N THR A 45 4.96 0.58 5.46
CA THR A 45 4.85 -0.80 5.89
C THR A 45 4.29 -0.93 7.30
N PHE A 46 3.34 -1.86 7.50
CA PHE A 46 2.98 -2.35 8.83
C PHE A 46 4.17 -3.13 9.41
N GLN A 47 4.67 -2.69 10.57
CA GLN A 47 5.78 -3.34 11.28
C GLN A 47 5.18 -4.35 12.26
N GLN A 48 4.97 -5.59 11.79
CA GLN A 48 4.21 -6.62 12.51
C GLN A 48 4.81 -7.00 13.87
N GLU A 49 6.09 -6.73 14.08
CA GLU A 49 6.82 -6.95 15.31
C GLU A 49 6.53 -5.93 16.43
N ARG A 50 5.80 -4.86 16.11
CA ARG A 50 5.49 -3.77 17.06
C ARG A 50 4.07 -3.89 17.60
N ASP A 51 3.91 -3.67 18.89
CA ASP A 51 2.60 -3.64 19.56
C ASP A 51 1.72 -2.47 19.06
N ASP A 52 2.34 -1.34 18.68
CA ASP A 52 1.66 -0.15 18.15
C ASP A 52 1.59 -0.12 16.61
N CYS A 53 1.79 -1.25 15.95
CA CYS A 53 1.89 -1.40 14.49
C CYS A 53 0.79 -0.65 13.73
N ALA A 54 -0.47 -0.85 14.11
CA ALA A 54 -1.61 -0.23 13.43
C ALA A 54 -1.67 1.29 13.62
N ASP A 55 -1.38 1.76 14.84
CA ASP A 55 -1.41 3.19 15.15
C ASP A 55 -0.25 3.94 14.49
N LEU A 56 0.93 3.32 14.44
CA LEU A 56 2.09 3.86 13.72
C LEU A 56 1.79 3.98 12.23
N ALA A 57 1.27 2.91 11.60
CA ALA A 57 0.91 2.93 10.19
C ALA A 57 -0.15 4.00 9.89
N ARG A 58 -1.20 4.12 10.73
CA ARG A 58 -2.21 5.18 10.59
C ARG A 58 -1.60 6.58 10.65
N ARG A 59 -0.76 6.87 11.65
CA ARG A 59 -0.09 8.19 11.79
C ARG A 59 0.75 8.51 10.56
N ASN A 60 1.54 7.56 10.10
CA ASN A 60 2.44 7.74 8.97
C ASN A 60 1.67 7.93 7.65
N ILE A 61 0.67 7.11 7.36
CA ILE A 61 -0.17 7.26 6.16
C ILE A 61 -0.89 8.61 6.18
N LYS A 62 -1.49 8.99 7.31
CA LYS A 62 -2.19 10.26 7.46
C LYS A 62 -1.27 11.46 7.24
N ALA A 63 -0.03 11.40 7.75
CA ALA A 63 0.96 12.45 7.54
C ALA A 63 1.31 12.60 6.05
N LEU A 64 1.50 11.50 5.33
CA LEU A 64 1.77 11.52 3.89
C LEU A 64 0.59 12.02 3.07
N CYS A 65 -0.65 11.78 3.49
CA CYS A 65 -1.86 12.31 2.83
C CYS A 65 -1.88 13.84 2.79
N GLY A 66 -1.24 14.51 3.75
CA GLY A 66 -1.12 15.96 3.80
C GLY A 66 -0.07 16.54 2.86
N MET A 67 0.74 15.70 2.22
CA MET A 67 1.83 16.14 1.35
C MET A 67 1.38 16.21 -0.13
N PRO A 68 1.38 17.39 -0.76
CA PRO A 68 1.04 17.50 -2.18
C PRO A 68 1.92 16.63 -3.07
N GLY A 69 1.31 15.94 -4.04
CA GLY A 69 2.02 15.12 -5.01
C GLY A 69 2.38 13.72 -4.52
N ILE A 70 2.03 13.34 -3.28
CA ILE A 70 2.26 11.99 -2.74
C ILE A 70 0.95 11.20 -2.75
N ILE A 71 1.05 9.94 -3.11
CA ILE A 71 -0.04 8.96 -3.09
C ILE A 71 0.37 7.85 -2.13
N PRO A 72 -0.11 7.87 -0.88
CA PRO A 72 0.28 6.88 0.11
C PRO A 72 -0.48 5.57 -0.07
N GLY A 73 0.20 4.47 0.20
CA GLY A 73 -0.36 3.14 0.35
C GLY A 73 0.18 2.43 1.57
N ALA A 74 -0.39 1.28 1.87
CA ALA A 74 0.04 0.44 2.98
C ALA A 74 0.67 -0.85 2.46
N GLY A 75 1.79 -1.25 3.07
CA GLY A 75 2.48 -2.49 2.77
C GLY A 75 2.59 -3.44 3.95
N THR A 76 2.93 -4.68 3.67
CA THR A 76 2.98 -5.76 4.66
C THR A 76 1.64 -5.93 5.40
N VAL A 77 0.54 -5.74 4.67
CA VAL A 77 -0.81 -5.87 5.19
C VAL A 77 -1.19 -7.35 5.21
N LEU A 78 -1.54 -7.89 6.39
CA LEU A 78 -1.78 -9.31 6.61
C LEU A 78 -3.20 -9.64 7.10
N SER A 79 -4.05 -8.63 7.32
CA SER A 79 -5.41 -8.86 7.79
C SER A 79 -6.40 -7.82 7.26
N PRO A 80 -7.71 -8.15 7.19
CA PRO A 80 -8.75 -7.17 6.86
C PRO A 80 -8.80 -5.98 7.83
N ASP A 81 -8.45 -6.16 9.12
CA ASP A 81 -8.39 -5.06 10.09
C ASP A 81 -7.30 -4.04 9.73
N GLN A 82 -6.14 -4.51 9.28
CA GLN A 82 -5.07 -3.64 8.79
C GLN A 82 -5.46 -2.92 7.50
N VAL A 83 -6.24 -3.56 6.62
CA VAL A 83 -6.81 -2.89 5.43
C VAL A 83 -7.70 -1.73 5.84
N ARG A 84 -8.62 -1.96 6.81
CA ARG A 84 -9.52 -0.90 7.33
C ARG A 84 -8.73 0.24 7.97
N ALA A 85 -7.74 -0.09 8.80
CA ALA A 85 -6.87 0.90 9.43
C ALA A 85 -6.14 1.78 8.40
N ALA A 86 -5.61 1.18 7.34
CA ALA A 86 -4.95 1.89 6.25
C ALA A 86 -5.93 2.78 5.46
N TYR A 87 -7.12 2.25 5.15
CA TYR A 87 -8.17 3.00 4.45
C TYR A 87 -8.61 4.25 5.22
N GLU A 88 -8.91 4.11 6.53
CA GLU A 88 -9.29 5.21 7.41
C GLU A 88 -8.20 6.29 7.52
N ALA A 89 -6.94 5.90 7.42
CA ALA A 89 -5.81 6.82 7.39
C ALA A 89 -5.62 7.51 6.03
N GLY A 90 -6.30 7.04 4.97
CA GLY A 90 -6.28 7.65 3.64
C GLY A 90 -5.41 6.93 2.61
N ALA A 91 -4.95 5.71 2.87
CA ALA A 91 -4.24 4.88 1.89
C ALA A 91 -5.05 4.71 0.61
N LYS A 92 -4.35 4.63 -0.52
CA LYS A 92 -4.96 4.47 -1.85
C LYS A 92 -4.76 3.08 -2.44
N TYR A 93 -3.82 2.32 -1.91
CA TYR A 93 -3.52 0.95 -2.33
C TYR A 93 -2.99 0.13 -1.17
N ILE A 94 -3.14 -1.19 -1.29
CA ILE A 94 -2.71 -2.18 -0.31
C ILE A 94 -1.75 -3.15 -0.98
N VAL A 95 -0.60 -3.35 -0.36
CA VAL A 95 0.41 -4.33 -0.76
C VAL A 95 0.53 -5.39 0.34
N SER A 96 0.47 -6.65 -0.03
CA SER A 96 0.64 -7.79 0.86
C SER A 96 1.82 -8.64 0.43
N PRO A 97 2.52 -9.33 1.34
CA PRO A 97 3.60 -10.23 0.97
C PRO A 97 3.10 -11.56 0.40
N ASN A 98 1.83 -11.90 0.58
CA ASN A 98 1.19 -13.16 0.23
C ASN A 98 -0.18 -12.94 -0.42
N THR A 99 -0.75 -14.01 -0.95
CA THR A 99 -2.11 -14.03 -1.48
C THR A 99 -3.07 -14.48 -0.37
N ASP A 100 -3.81 -13.53 0.19
CA ASP A 100 -4.89 -13.78 1.15
C ASP A 100 -6.22 -13.27 0.57
N PRO A 101 -7.17 -14.15 0.24
CA PRO A 101 -8.46 -13.76 -0.33
C PRO A 101 -9.26 -12.78 0.55
N ALA A 102 -9.15 -12.89 1.89
CA ALA A 102 -9.87 -12.01 2.80
C ALA A 102 -9.31 -10.57 2.75
N VAL A 103 -7.99 -10.42 2.68
CA VAL A 103 -7.31 -9.13 2.52
C VAL A 103 -7.66 -8.52 1.16
N ILE A 104 -7.63 -9.32 0.09
CA ILE A 104 -7.98 -8.87 -1.26
C ILE A 104 -9.45 -8.41 -1.29
N ALA A 105 -10.37 -9.21 -0.78
CA ALA A 105 -11.80 -8.91 -0.76
C ALA A 105 -12.10 -7.60 -0.01
N GLU A 106 -11.52 -7.41 1.18
CA GLU A 106 -11.71 -6.19 1.97
C GLU A 106 -11.11 -4.96 1.26
N THR A 107 -9.93 -5.11 0.65
CA THR A 107 -9.29 -4.05 -0.15
C THR A 107 -10.20 -3.61 -1.30
N LYS A 108 -10.78 -4.56 -2.04
CA LYS A 108 -11.68 -4.28 -3.15
C LYS A 108 -13.01 -3.69 -2.69
N ARG A 109 -13.57 -4.18 -1.58
CA ARG A 109 -14.80 -3.64 -0.96
C ARG A 109 -14.66 -2.16 -0.64
N LEU A 110 -13.48 -1.73 -0.20
CA LEU A 110 -13.16 -0.33 0.14
C LEU A 110 -12.72 0.51 -1.08
N GLY A 111 -12.68 -0.09 -2.28
CA GLY A 111 -12.32 0.63 -3.51
C GLY A 111 -10.84 0.93 -3.67
N LEU A 112 -9.98 0.29 -2.87
CA LEU A 112 -8.53 0.44 -2.93
C LEU A 112 -7.93 -0.44 -4.05
N ILE A 113 -6.74 -0.08 -4.53
CA ILE A 113 -5.95 -0.94 -5.42
C ILE A 113 -5.37 -2.09 -4.59
N SER A 114 -5.57 -3.33 -5.05
CA SER A 114 -5.07 -4.55 -4.40
C SER A 114 -3.84 -5.09 -5.13
N ILE A 115 -2.72 -5.24 -4.40
CA ILE A 115 -1.43 -5.71 -4.90
C ILE A 115 -0.91 -6.83 -3.97
N PRO A 116 -1.52 -8.03 -3.97
CA PRO A 116 -1.05 -9.17 -3.18
C PRO A 116 0.25 -9.75 -3.74
N GLY A 117 1.05 -10.36 -2.86
CA GLY A 117 2.24 -11.12 -3.21
C GLY A 117 1.90 -12.53 -3.66
N ALA A 118 2.61 -13.02 -4.69
CA ALA A 118 2.53 -14.38 -5.18
C ALA A 118 3.86 -14.76 -5.86
N LEU A 119 4.26 -16.01 -5.74
CA LEU A 119 5.48 -16.53 -6.37
C LEU A 119 5.20 -17.57 -7.46
N THR A 120 4.21 -18.42 -7.25
CA THR A 120 3.88 -19.52 -8.17
C THR A 120 2.75 -19.14 -9.14
N PRO A 121 2.66 -19.80 -10.30
CA PRO A 121 1.53 -19.59 -11.22
C PRO A 121 0.17 -19.81 -10.56
N SER A 122 0.05 -20.79 -9.67
CA SER A 122 -1.20 -21.07 -8.96
C SER A 122 -1.60 -19.94 -8.01
N GLU A 123 -0.64 -19.38 -7.28
CA GLU A 123 -0.88 -18.21 -6.41
C GLU A 123 -1.24 -16.97 -7.22
N ILE A 124 -0.57 -16.73 -8.35
CA ILE A 124 -0.89 -15.61 -9.25
C ILE A 124 -2.34 -15.73 -9.74
N MET A 125 -2.76 -16.92 -10.16
CA MET A 125 -4.13 -17.15 -10.59
C MET A 125 -5.14 -17.02 -9.44
N ALA A 126 -4.78 -17.47 -8.24
CA ALA A 126 -5.62 -17.30 -7.05
C ALA A 126 -5.81 -15.81 -6.71
N ALA A 127 -4.73 -15.03 -6.74
CA ALA A 127 -4.79 -13.58 -6.55
C ALA A 127 -5.67 -12.89 -7.59
N HIS A 128 -5.49 -13.24 -8.88
CA HIS A 128 -6.29 -12.70 -9.98
C HIS A 128 -7.78 -13.03 -9.80
N ASN A 129 -8.11 -14.30 -9.51
CA ASN A 129 -9.49 -14.75 -9.32
C ASN A 129 -10.16 -14.12 -8.09
N ALA A 130 -9.37 -13.76 -7.06
CA ALA A 130 -9.85 -13.03 -5.90
C ALA A 130 -10.08 -11.53 -6.18
N GLY A 131 -9.70 -11.02 -7.36
CA GLY A 131 -9.94 -9.65 -7.80
C GLY A 131 -8.78 -8.68 -7.62
N ALA A 132 -7.55 -9.18 -7.46
CA ALA A 132 -6.36 -8.32 -7.41
C ALA A 132 -6.21 -7.48 -8.68
N ASP A 133 -5.80 -6.22 -8.54
CA ASP A 133 -5.56 -5.31 -9.65
C ASP A 133 -4.17 -5.50 -10.28
N LEU A 134 -3.20 -5.83 -9.46
CA LEU A 134 -1.83 -6.18 -9.80
C LEU A 134 -1.37 -7.31 -8.89
N VAL A 135 -0.31 -8.01 -9.28
CA VAL A 135 0.31 -9.05 -8.45
C VAL A 135 1.78 -8.67 -8.24
N LYS A 136 2.21 -8.65 -6.99
CA LYS A 136 3.61 -8.50 -6.60
C LYS A 136 4.28 -9.87 -6.73
N LEU A 137 5.20 -10.01 -7.67
CA LEU A 137 6.05 -11.21 -7.73
C LEU A 137 7.01 -11.18 -6.54
N PHE A 138 6.78 -12.04 -5.54
CA PHE A 138 7.46 -11.99 -4.25
C PHE A 138 7.48 -13.37 -3.57
N PRO A 139 8.56 -13.75 -2.83
CA PRO A 139 9.81 -13.01 -2.60
C PRO A 139 10.75 -12.95 -3.80
#